data_9a75106a97965e9ca2e6d01ae5aff29a
#
_entry.id   9a75106a97965e9ca2e6d01ae5aff29a
#
_cell.length_a   1.000
_cell.length_b   1.000
_cell.length_c   1.000
_cell.angle_alpha   90.00
_cell.angle_beta   90.00
_cell.angle_gamma   90.00
#
_symmetry.space_group_name_H-M   'P 1'
#
loop_
_entity.id
_entity.type
_entity.pdbx_description
1 polymer ?
#
loop_
_entity_poly.entity_id
_entity_poly.type
_entity_poly.pdbx_seq_one_letter_code
_entity_poly.pdbx_strand_id
1 'polypeptide(L)'
;GSLKVISGHISKKNPDSLTVEVPEGTLGSRGTEFQTIVSKGKTDTLLIGPGKNNTLGMRPGAVLVGNKLGSTLLDNPYSMTSMTKGKAPGQAKKITKNQLKKFNKKMKALRVAKLSPDEAKSERKVLRKKLKKELKSLGFEKEEIKTIIKENIQKDKEKKVAIKKERAEERKKARAEKKAAKKEGNVD
;
A
#
# COMPACT_ATOMS: atom_id res chain seq x y z
N GLY A 1 -1.12 -4.49 -13.09
CA GLY A 1 -0.17 -4.13 -12.02
C GLY A 1 -0.86 -3.95 -10.69
N SER A 2 -0.10 -3.80 -9.61
CA SER A 2 -0.62 -3.51 -8.27
C SER A 2 0.22 -2.47 -7.57
N LEU A 3 -0.43 -1.60 -6.80
CA LEU A 3 0.19 -0.53 -6.04
C LEU A 3 -0.39 -0.51 -4.62
N LYS A 4 0.50 -0.35 -3.64
CA LYS A 4 0.15 -0.03 -2.26
C LYS A 4 0.73 1.34 -1.93
N VAL A 5 -0.11 2.26 -1.48
CA VAL A 5 0.26 3.62 -1.10
C VAL A 5 -0.01 3.82 0.39
N ILE A 6 0.96 4.40 1.08
CA ILE A 6 0.85 4.84 2.47
C ILE A 6 1.22 6.31 2.48
N SER A 7 0.22 7.20 2.54
CA SER A 7 0.40 8.64 2.39
C SER A 7 0.72 9.37 3.70
N GLY A 8 1.27 8.68 4.71
CA GLY A 8 1.39 9.18 6.08
C GLY A 8 2.26 10.44 6.29
N HIS A 9 3.28 10.69 5.48
CA HIS A 9 4.20 11.84 5.68
C HIS A 9 4.16 12.88 4.56
N ILE A 10 3.85 12.49 3.34
CA ILE A 10 3.81 13.39 2.17
C ILE A 10 2.60 14.33 2.27
N SER A 11 1.48 13.85 2.79
CA SER A 11 0.26 14.62 2.95
C SER A 11 0.24 15.56 4.16
N LYS A 12 1.29 15.59 5.00
CA LYS A 12 1.37 16.56 6.12
C LYS A 12 1.58 17.99 5.64
N LYS A 13 2.30 18.19 4.54
CA LYS A 13 2.57 19.52 3.96
C LYS A 13 1.50 19.94 2.94
N ASN A 14 0.92 19.00 2.20
CA ASN A 14 -0.12 19.26 1.21
C ASN A 14 -1.08 18.06 1.10
N PRO A 15 -2.24 18.09 1.81
CA PRO A 15 -3.10 16.91 1.98
C PRO A 15 -3.71 16.38 0.68
N ASP A 16 -3.82 17.19 -0.36
CA ASP A 16 -4.49 16.87 -1.62
C ASP A 16 -3.49 16.55 -2.77
N SER A 17 -2.20 16.44 -2.46
CA SER A 17 -1.14 16.39 -3.48
C SER A 17 -0.78 14.99 -4.00
N LEU A 18 -1.29 13.93 -3.42
CA LEU A 18 -0.97 12.59 -3.90
C LEU A 18 -2.02 12.08 -4.88
N THR A 19 -1.74 12.27 -6.15
CA THR A 19 -2.53 11.73 -7.25
C THR A 19 -1.79 10.57 -7.91
N VAL A 20 -2.48 9.47 -8.12
CA VAL A 20 -1.99 8.30 -8.85
C VAL A 20 -2.80 8.17 -10.14
N GLU A 21 -2.13 8.23 -11.27
CA GLU A 21 -2.75 7.99 -12.57
C GLU A 21 -2.80 6.49 -12.86
N VAL A 22 -3.93 6.03 -13.35
CA VAL A 22 -4.17 4.67 -13.80
C VAL A 22 -4.83 4.70 -15.19
N PRO A 23 -4.77 3.62 -15.98
CA PRO A 23 -5.31 3.64 -17.35
C PRO A 23 -6.79 4.02 -17.45
N GLU A 24 -7.59 3.80 -16.41
CA GLU A 24 -9.02 4.07 -16.37
C GLU A 24 -9.37 5.44 -15.78
N GLY A 25 -8.39 6.17 -15.16
CA GLY A 25 -8.62 7.47 -14.53
C GLY A 25 -7.57 7.84 -13.48
N THR A 26 -7.99 8.51 -12.41
CA THR A 26 -7.10 9.03 -11.36
C THR A 26 -7.56 8.61 -9.96
N LEU A 27 -6.60 8.50 -9.06
CA LEU A 27 -6.80 8.20 -7.64
C LEU A 27 -6.16 9.33 -6.82
N GLY A 28 -6.98 10.20 -6.23
CA GLY A 28 -6.53 11.25 -5.31
C GLY A 28 -6.56 10.72 -3.87
N SER A 29 -5.44 10.80 -3.15
CA SER A 29 -5.34 10.27 -1.79
C SER A 29 -5.07 11.35 -0.77
N ARG A 30 -5.80 11.31 0.34
CA ARG A 30 -5.69 12.21 1.48
C ARG A 30 -5.44 11.42 2.77
N GLY A 31 -4.21 11.47 3.28
CA GLY A 31 -3.88 11.01 4.63
C GLY A 31 -4.21 9.55 4.96
N THR A 32 -4.14 8.63 3.98
CA THR A 32 -4.60 7.25 4.17
C THR A 32 -3.68 6.21 3.52
N GLU A 33 -3.85 4.96 3.92
CA GLU A 33 -3.30 3.81 3.22
C GLU A 33 -4.37 3.24 2.28
N PHE A 34 -4.02 3.07 1.01
CA PHE A 34 -4.87 2.38 0.04
C PHE A 34 -4.07 1.42 -0.83
N GLN A 35 -4.78 0.50 -1.42
CA GLN A 35 -4.24 -0.47 -2.36
C GLN A 35 -5.06 -0.46 -3.63
N THR A 36 -4.39 -0.55 -4.78
CA THR A 36 -5.07 -0.65 -6.07
C THR A 36 -4.50 -1.78 -6.91
N ILE A 37 -5.37 -2.42 -7.68
CA ILE A 37 -5.04 -3.46 -8.64
C ILE A 37 -5.55 -3.02 -9.99
N VAL A 38 -4.63 -2.86 -10.95
CA VAL A 38 -4.92 -2.58 -12.35
C VAL A 38 -4.85 -3.88 -13.13
N SER A 39 -5.92 -4.30 -13.72
CA SER A 39 -6.03 -5.42 -14.65
C SER A 39 -6.68 -4.94 -15.95
N LYS A 40 -6.71 -5.79 -16.98
CA LYS A 40 -7.19 -5.41 -18.32
C LYS A 40 -8.50 -4.61 -18.27
N GLY A 41 -8.42 -3.28 -18.50
CA GLY A 41 -9.56 -2.37 -18.58
C GLY A 41 -10.31 -2.14 -17.26
N LYS A 42 -9.71 -2.49 -16.11
CA LYS A 42 -10.34 -2.36 -14.79
C LYS A 42 -9.32 -2.02 -13.71
N THR A 43 -9.64 -1.02 -12.89
CA THR A 43 -8.90 -0.66 -11.68
C THR A 43 -9.78 -0.88 -10.45
N ASP A 44 -9.35 -1.76 -9.56
CA ASP A 44 -9.98 -2.01 -8.27
C ASP A 44 -9.20 -1.28 -7.17
N THR A 45 -9.84 -0.38 -6.42
CA THR A 45 -9.20 0.41 -5.37
C THR A 45 -9.85 0.12 -4.02
N LEU A 46 -9.03 -0.20 -3.02
CA LEU A 46 -9.40 -0.53 -1.66
C LEU A 46 -8.77 0.47 -0.69
N LEU A 47 -9.58 1.16 0.10
CA LEU A 47 -9.15 1.96 1.23
C LEU A 47 -8.88 1.03 2.43
N ILE A 48 -7.68 1.09 2.97
CA ILE A 48 -7.31 0.35 4.19
C ILE A 48 -7.62 1.19 5.43
N GLY A 49 -7.20 2.45 5.45
CA GLY A 49 -7.43 3.40 6.53
C GLY A 49 -6.21 4.30 6.80
N PRO A 50 -6.37 5.27 7.69
CA PRO A 50 -7.59 5.67 8.37
C PRO A 50 -8.65 6.24 7.42
N GLY A 51 -9.92 6.19 7.85
CA GLY A 51 -11.06 6.81 7.17
C GLY A 51 -11.47 8.14 7.80
N LYS A 52 -12.67 8.61 7.47
CA LYS A 52 -13.22 9.88 7.95
C LYS A 52 -13.39 9.99 9.47
N ASN A 53 -13.64 8.87 10.15
CA ASN A 53 -13.86 8.81 11.60
C ASN A 53 -12.58 8.42 12.34
N ASN A 54 -11.47 9.03 11.98
CA ASN A 54 -10.21 8.72 12.66
C ASN A 54 -10.16 9.35 14.04
N THR A 55 -10.21 8.52 15.08
CA THR A 55 -10.20 8.92 16.50
C THR A 55 -8.78 9.07 17.09
N LEU A 56 -7.74 8.80 16.33
CA LEU A 56 -6.34 8.79 16.82
C LEU A 56 -5.60 10.12 16.58
N GLY A 57 -6.31 11.23 16.46
CA GLY A 57 -5.69 12.56 16.27
C GLY A 57 -5.02 12.79 14.91
N MET A 58 -5.13 11.84 13.98
CA MET A 58 -4.68 12.00 12.61
C MET A 58 -5.80 12.62 11.76
N ARG A 59 -5.43 13.28 10.66
CA ARG A 59 -6.43 13.86 9.75
C ARG A 59 -7.31 12.76 9.13
N PRO A 60 -8.61 13.04 8.88
CA PRO A 60 -9.48 12.10 8.19
C PRO A 60 -8.87 11.67 6.86
N GLY A 61 -8.86 10.37 6.61
CA GLY A 61 -8.32 9.79 5.39
C GLY A 61 -9.40 9.49 4.37
N ALA A 62 -9.11 9.72 3.10
CA ALA A 62 -10.01 9.40 2.01
C ALA A 62 -9.23 9.14 0.70
N VAL A 63 -9.86 8.41 -0.22
CA VAL A 63 -9.39 8.24 -1.60
C VAL A 63 -10.51 8.60 -2.56
N LEU A 64 -10.29 9.59 -3.41
CA LEU A 64 -11.17 9.93 -4.50
C LEU A 64 -10.76 9.14 -5.74
N VAL A 65 -11.63 8.30 -6.22
CA VAL A 65 -11.45 7.51 -7.45
C VAL A 65 -12.30 8.15 -8.54
N GLY A 66 -11.69 8.62 -9.62
CA GLY A 66 -12.43 9.36 -10.63
C GLY A 66 -11.88 9.24 -12.05
N ASN A 67 -12.75 9.54 -13.00
CA ASN A 67 -12.44 9.73 -14.42
C ASN A 67 -13.35 10.81 -15.01
N LYS A 68 -13.27 11.02 -16.33
CA LYS A 68 -14.10 12.04 -17.02
C LYS A 68 -15.61 11.80 -16.93
N LEU A 69 -16.06 10.62 -16.54
CA LEU A 69 -17.46 10.20 -16.47
C LEU A 69 -18.05 10.29 -15.06
N GLY A 70 -17.21 10.45 -14.03
CA GLY A 70 -17.65 10.58 -12.66
C GLY A 70 -16.57 10.26 -11.63
N SER A 71 -16.95 10.36 -10.35
CA SER A 71 -16.05 10.06 -9.25
C SER A 71 -16.78 9.37 -8.09
N THR A 72 -16.02 8.62 -7.29
CA THR A 72 -16.47 7.94 -6.08
C THR A 72 -15.48 8.17 -4.96
N LEU A 73 -15.96 8.62 -3.81
CA LEU A 73 -15.16 8.84 -2.61
C LEU A 73 -15.15 7.57 -1.76
N LEU A 74 -13.96 7.09 -1.42
CA LEU A 74 -13.74 6.07 -0.40
C LEU A 74 -13.30 6.76 0.89
N ASP A 75 -14.14 6.82 1.89
CA ASP A 75 -13.90 7.51 3.18
C ASP A 75 -14.09 6.59 4.40
N ASN A 76 -14.54 5.37 4.19
CA ASN A 76 -14.67 4.36 5.23
C ASN A 76 -13.60 3.28 5.08
N PRO A 77 -12.93 2.86 6.19
CA PRO A 77 -11.96 1.76 6.14
C PRO A 77 -12.56 0.48 5.54
N TYR A 78 -11.78 -0.21 4.74
CA TYR A 78 -12.18 -1.42 4.02
C TYR A 78 -13.33 -1.21 3.05
N SER A 79 -13.54 0.01 2.55
CA SER A 79 -14.39 0.27 1.39
C SER A 79 -13.61 0.11 0.09
N MET A 80 -14.28 -0.36 -0.94
CA MET A 80 -13.71 -0.63 -2.25
C MET A 80 -14.64 -0.10 -3.35
N THR A 81 -14.03 0.40 -4.42
CA THR A 81 -14.71 0.66 -5.70
C THR A 81 -13.94 0.07 -6.85
N SER A 82 -14.62 -0.10 -7.98
CA SER A 82 -14.04 -0.55 -9.24
C SER A 82 -14.31 0.48 -10.31
N MET A 83 -13.29 0.86 -11.05
CA MET A 83 -13.36 1.72 -12.22
C MET A 83 -13.07 0.90 -13.46
N THR A 84 -13.99 0.87 -14.40
CA THR A 84 -13.87 0.13 -15.67
C THR A 84 -13.71 1.10 -16.83
N LYS A 85 -12.91 0.75 -17.82
CA LYS A 85 -12.71 1.57 -19.01
C LYS A 85 -14.07 1.98 -19.64
N GLY A 86 -14.24 3.27 -19.91
CA GLY A 86 -15.45 3.82 -20.53
C GLY A 86 -16.68 3.90 -19.64
N LYS A 87 -16.53 3.69 -18.30
CA LYS A 87 -17.62 3.82 -17.31
C LYS A 87 -17.18 4.67 -16.13
N ALA A 88 -18.13 5.33 -15.49
CA ALA A 88 -17.88 5.98 -14.19
C ALA A 88 -17.47 4.93 -13.13
N PRO A 89 -16.70 5.33 -12.10
CA PRO A 89 -16.40 4.45 -10.97
C PRO A 89 -17.70 3.96 -10.31
N GLY A 90 -17.70 2.68 -9.93
CA GLY A 90 -18.83 2.11 -9.19
C GLY A 90 -18.98 2.72 -7.80
N GLN A 91 -20.13 2.54 -7.16
CA GLN A 91 -20.36 2.99 -5.78
C GLN A 91 -19.38 2.34 -4.80
N ALA A 92 -18.99 3.07 -3.76
CA ALA A 92 -18.19 2.57 -2.66
C ALA A 92 -18.94 1.47 -1.88
N LYS A 93 -18.35 0.28 -1.78
CA LYS A 93 -18.93 -0.85 -1.04
C LYS A 93 -17.94 -1.38 -0.02
N LYS A 94 -18.42 -1.74 1.18
CA LYS A 94 -17.59 -2.41 2.18
C LYS A 94 -17.18 -3.79 1.68
N ILE A 95 -15.89 -4.08 1.71
CA ILE A 95 -15.36 -5.36 1.26
C ILE A 95 -15.63 -6.46 2.32
N THR A 96 -16.08 -7.64 1.89
CA THR A 96 -16.24 -8.78 2.78
C THR A 96 -14.90 -9.44 3.10
N LYS A 97 -14.82 -10.23 4.19
CA LYS A 97 -13.60 -10.97 4.55
C LYS A 97 -13.08 -11.86 3.41
N ASN A 98 -13.98 -12.51 2.68
CA ASN A 98 -13.62 -13.37 1.54
C ASN A 98 -13.10 -12.56 0.34
N GLN A 99 -13.74 -11.43 0.04
CA GLN A 99 -13.27 -10.51 -1.00
C GLN A 99 -11.90 -9.93 -0.65
N LEU A 100 -11.67 -9.55 0.63
CA LEU A 100 -10.38 -9.07 1.11
C LEU A 100 -9.28 -10.14 0.96
N LYS A 101 -9.56 -11.41 1.29
CA LYS A 101 -8.62 -12.52 1.06
C LYS A 101 -8.28 -12.66 -0.43
N LYS A 102 -9.29 -12.61 -1.32
CA LYS A 102 -9.08 -12.68 -2.77
C LYS A 102 -8.27 -11.48 -3.29
N PHE A 103 -8.58 -10.27 -2.82
CA PHE A 103 -7.85 -9.05 -3.17
C PHE A 103 -6.38 -9.14 -2.75
N ASN A 104 -6.10 -9.52 -1.50
CA ASN A 104 -4.75 -9.71 -0.98
C ASN A 104 -3.98 -10.81 -1.72
N LYS A 105 -4.65 -11.90 -2.12
CA LYS A 105 -4.03 -12.96 -2.95
C LYS A 105 -3.61 -12.42 -4.32
N LYS A 106 -4.47 -11.62 -4.98
CA LYS A 106 -4.14 -10.94 -6.25
C LYS A 106 -2.98 -9.96 -6.07
N MET A 107 -3.00 -9.14 -5.01
CA MET A 107 -1.90 -8.22 -4.70
C MET A 107 -0.56 -8.95 -4.54
N LYS A 108 -0.55 -10.08 -3.84
CA LYS A 108 0.65 -10.90 -3.68
C LYS A 108 1.13 -11.51 -5.00
N ALA A 109 0.22 -12.05 -5.81
CA ALA A 109 0.54 -12.64 -7.11
C ALA A 109 1.16 -11.61 -8.07
N LEU A 110 0.64 -10.38 -8.09
CA LEU A 110 1.17 -9.29 -8.91
C LEU A 110 2.48 -8.69 -8.36
N ARG A 111 2.75 -8.85 -7.04
CA ARG A 111 4.04 -8.49 -6.42
C ARG A 111 5.16 -9.48 -6.75
N VAL A 112 4.82 -10.69 -7.14
CA VAL A 112 5.75 -11.79 -7.39
C VAL A 112 6.08 -11.92 -8.89
N ALA A 113 6.25 -10.83 -9.60
CA ALA A 113 7.36 -10.78 -10.53
C ALA A 113 8.59 -10.53 -9.65
N LYS A 114 9.23 -11.58 -9.18
CA LYS A 114 10.49 -11.48 -8.44
C LYS A 114 11.48 -10.89 -9.43
N LEU A 115 11.73 -9.58 -9.30
CA LEU A 115 12.90 -8.97 -9.90
C LEU A 115 14.10 -9.83 -9.47
N SER A 116 14.91 -10.23 -10.40
CA SER A 116 16.20 -10.83 -10.08
C SER A 116 16.96 -9.88 -9.13
N PRO A 117 17.90 -10.37 -8.31
CA PRO A 117 18.68 -9.50 -7.43
C PRO A 117 19.30 -8.30 -8.14
N ASP A 118 19.64 -8.47 -9.41
CA ASP A 118 20.26 -7.41 -10.22
C ASP A 118 19.25 -6.42 -10.78
N GLU A 119 18.08 -6.87 -11.21
CA GLU A 119 16.95 -6.00 -11.56
C GLU A 119 16.48 -5.18 -10.36
N ALA A 120 16.39 -5.80 -9.18
CA ALA A 120 16.06 -5.09 -7.94
C ALA A 120 17.11 -4.04 -7.54
N LYS A 121 18.41 -4.28 -7.82
CA LYS A 121 19.48 -3.28 -7.63
C LYS A 121 19.36 -2.14 -8.62
N SER A 122 19.10 -2.42 -9.88
CA SER A 122 18.95 -1.40 -10.93
C SER A 122 17.74 -0.51 -10.69
N GLU A 123 16.58 -1.06 -10.34
CA GLU A 123 15.39 -0.29 -9.97
C GLU A 123 15.64 0.62 -8.76
N ARG A 124 16.27 0.09 -7.69
CA ARG A 124 16.65 0.91 -6.53
C ARG A 124 17.57 2.07 -6.90
N LYS A 125 18.48 1.86 -7.84
CA LYS A 125 19.39 2.92 -8.34
C LYS A 125 18.62 4.00 -9.10
N VAL A 126 17.66 3.60 -9.92
CA VAL A 126 16.78 4.52 -10.66
C VAL A 126 15.90 5.32 -9.70
N LEU A 127 15.24 4.66 -8.75
CA LEU A 127 14.39 5.32 -7.73
C LEU A 127 15.19 6.31 -6.88
N ARG A 128 16.41 5.96 -6.48
CA ARG A 128 17.30 6.89 -5.75
C ARG A 128 17.70 8.11 -6.59
N LYS A 129 17.95 7.92 -7.89
CA LYS A 129 18.24 9.05 -8.78
C LYS A 129 17.03 9.98 -8.93
N LYS A 130 15.82 9.42 -9.09
CA LYS A 130 14.58 10.20 -9.15
C LYS A 130 14.36 10.97 -7.85
N LEU A 131 14.46 10.31 -6.70
CA LEU A 131 14.31 10.94 -5.39
C LEU A 131 15.30 12.07 -5.17
N LYS A 132 16.58 11.88 -5.54
CA LYS A 132 17.59 12.94 -5.47
C LYS A 132 17.24 14.16 -6.33
N LYS A 133 16.72 13.92 -7.54
CA LYS A 133 16.32 14.99 -8.46
C LYS A 133 15.13 15.76 -7.90
N GLU A 134 14.17 15.06 -7.33
CA GLU A 134 12.96 15.62 -6.74
C GLU A 134 13.26 16.44 -5.46
N LEU A 135 14.10 15.92 -4.56
CA LEU A 135 14.54 16.65 -3.37
C LEU A 135 15.34 17.90 -3.74
N LYS A 136 16.18 17.83 -4.78
CA LYS A 136 16.92 19.00 -5.29
C LYS A 136 15.98 20.06 -5.88
N SER A 137 14.94 19.66 -6.60
CA SER A 137 13.94 20.60 -7.14
C SER A 137 13.09 21.27 -6.05
N LEU A 138 13.00 20.64 -4.86
CA LEU A 138 12.37 21.19 -3.67
C LEU A 138 13.28 22.08 -2.82
N GLY A 139 14.51 22.35 -3.29
CA GLY A 139 15.47 23.25 -2.64
C GLY A 139 16.30 22.64 -1.51
N PHE A 140 16.33 21.30 -1.38
CA PHE A 140 17.19 20.66 -0.39
C PHE A 140 18.66 20.67 -0.80
N GLU A 141 19.53 20.95 0.16
CA GLU A 141 20.98 20.95 -0.04
C GLU A 141 21.53 19.51 -0.17
N LYS A 142 22.69 19.38 -0.82
CA LYS A 142 23.29 18.08 -1.14
C LYS A 142 23.55 17.19 0.08
N GLU A 143 23.89 17.78 1.22
CA GLU A 143 24.15 17.04 2.46
C GLU A 143 22.84 16.60 3.14
N GLU A 144 21.81 17.44 3.12
CA GLU A 144 20.47 17.09 3.60
C GLU A 144 19.87 15.92 2.80
N ILE A 145 20.01 15.95 1.48
CA ILE A 145 19.58 14.87 0.60
C ILE A 145 20.28 13.55 0.94
N LYS A 146 21.58 13.59 1.24
CA LYS A 146 22.34 12.40 1.65
C LYS A 146 21.82 11.84 2.98
N THR A 147 21.54 12.70 3.94
CA THR A 147 21.04 12.35 5.27
C THR A 147 19.66 11.72 5.16
N ILE A 148 18.71 12.34 4.45
CA ILE A 148 17.37 11.83 4.21
C ILE A 148 17.41 10.43 3.56
N ILE A 149 18.27 10.23 2.57
CA ILE A 149 18.41 8.94 1.90
C ILE A 149 19.00 7.88 2.84
N LYS A 150 19.99 8.23 3.66
CA LYS A 150 20.57 7.31 4.67
C LYS A 150 19.53 6.87 5.70
N GLU A 151 18.79 7.81 6.26
CA GLU A 151 17.75 7.53 7.25
C GLU A 151 16.64 6.64 6.69
N ASN A 152 16.18 6.90 5.47
CA ASN A 152 15.18 6.06 4.82
C ASN A 152 15.69 4.63 4.59
N ILE A 153 16.95 4.46 4.21
CA ILE A 153 17.56 3.13 4.05
C ILE A 153 17.65 2.42 5.39
N GLN A 154 18.01 3.13 6.45
CA GLN A 154 18.13 2.56 7.79
C GLN A 154 16.75 2.14 8.33
N LYS A 155 15.75 3.01 8.25
CA LYS A 155 14.35 2.69 8.62
C LYS A 155 13.79 1.49 7.86
N ASP A 156 14.10 1.36 6.57
CA ASP A 156 13.69 0.20 5.76
C ASP A 156 14.37 -1.10 6.20
N LYS A 157 15.64 -1.03 6.63
CA LYS A 157 16.36 -2.19 7.17
C LYS A 157 15.75 -2.64 8.50
N GLU A 158 15.49 -1.71 9.41
CA GLU A 158 14.89 -1.97 10.72
C GLU A 158 13.50 -2.58 10.59
N LYS A 159 12.65 -2.02 9.72
CA LYS A 159 11.34 -2.61 9.41
C LYS A 159 11.44 -4.04 8.88
N LYS A 160 12.39 -4.32 8.00
CA LYS A 160 12.59 -5.68 7.48
C LYS A 160 13.05 -6.67 8.55
N VAL A 161 13.91 -6.23 9.47
CA VAL A 161 14.36 -7.05 10.60
C VAL A 161 13.19 -7.32 11.57
N ALA A 162 12.40 -6.29 11.90
CA ALA A 162 11.21 -6.43 12.74
C ALA A 162 10.20 -7.43 12.16
N ILE A 163 9.83 -7.27 10.87
CA ILE A 163 8.92 -8.19 10.18
C ILE A 163 9.47 -9.62 10.14
N LYS A 164 10.79 -9.78 9.99
CA LYS A 164 11.42 -11.10 9.97
C LYS A 164 11.37 -11.78 11.34
N LYS A 165 11.57 -11.02 12.42
CA LYS A 165 11.42 -11.50 13.80
C LYS A 165 9.98 -11.92 14.10
N GLU A 166 9.00 -11.05 13.83
CA GLU A 166 7.57 -11.32 14.00
C GLU A 166 7.13 -12.60 13.29
N ARG A 167 7.50 -12.75 12.02
CA ARG A 167 7.20 -13.97 11.24
C ARG A 167 7.88 -15.23 11.79
N ALA A 168 9.05 -15.09 12.40
CA ALA A 168 9.75 -16.20 13.03
C ALA A 168 9.05 -16.64 14.33
N GLU A 169 8.55 -15.69 15.10
CA GLU A 169 7.77 -15.95 16.32
C GLU A 169 6.40 -16.57 16.00
N GLU A 170 5.68 -16.04 15.02
CA GLU A 170 4.43 -16.65 14.55
C GLU A 170 4.63 -18.10 14.09
N ARG A 171 5.71 -18.38 13.35
CA ARG A 171 6.03 -19.74 12.92
C ARG A 171 6.37 -20.66 14.10
N LYS A 172 7.03 -20.14 15.15
CA LYS A 172 7.30 -20.90 16.37
C LYS A 172 6.01 -21.21 17.14
N LYS A 173 5.12 -20.23 17.30
CA LYS A 173 3.79 -20.40 17.91
C LYS A 173 2.95 -21.42 17.17
N ALA A 174 2.81 -21.28 15.85
CA ALA A 174 2.05 -22.21 15.03
C ALA A 174 2.61 -23.65 15.03
N ARG A 175 3.95 -23.82 15.20
CA ARG A 175 4.56 -25.13 15.37
C ARG A 175 4.31 -25.73 16.77
N ALA A 176 4.29 -24.90 17.80
CA ALA A 176 3.97 -25.32 19.17
C ALA A 176 2.51 -25.77 19.29
N GLU A 177 1.57 -25.00 18.73
CA GLU A 177 0.14 -25.33 18.69
C GLU A 177 -0.12 -26.65 17.92
N LYS A 178 0.55 -26.85 16.78
CA LYS A 178 0.45 -28.12 16.04
C LYS A 178 1.03 -29.30 16.79
N LYS A 179 2.06 -29.10 17.61
CA LYS A 179 2.63 -30.15 18.47
C LYS A 179 1.73 -30.50 19.64
N ALA A 180 1.08 -29.48 20.25
CA ALA A 180 0.12 -29.66 21.34
C ALA A 180 -1.12 -30.44 20.83
N ALA A 181 -1.74 -30.00 19.72
CA ALA A 181 -2.87 -30.68 19.12
C ALA A 181 -2.61 -32.14 18.69
N LYS A 182 -1.34 -32.46 18.30
CA LYS A 182 -0.96 -33.85 18.03
C LYS A 182 -0.80 -34.72 19.27
N LYS A 183 -0.51 -34.13 20.42
CA LYS A 183 -0.41 -34.88 21.69
C LYS A 183 -1.78 -35.17 22.28
N GLU A 184 -2.74 -34.25 22.12
CA GLU A 184 -4.12 -34.43 22.59
C GLU A 184 -4.93 -35.42 21.75
N GLY A 185 -4.61 -35.58 20.45
CA GLY A 185 -5.30 -36.53 19.54
C GLY A 185 -4.75 -37.95 19.54
N ASN A 186 -3.83 -38.31 20.45
CA ASN A 186 -3.23 -39.65 20.55
C ASN A 186 -3.46 -40.29 21.92
N VAL A 187 -4.52 -39.88 22.62
CA VAL A 187 -4.99 -40.49 23.87
C VAL A 187 -6.37 -41.10 23.59
N ASP A 188 -6.36 -42.27 22.94
CA ASP A 188 -7.40 -43.30 22.92
C ASP A 188 -6.73 -44.66 22.75
#